data_3b7176d448583c9c86af370516a54764
#
_entry.id   3b7176d448583c9c86af370516a54764
#
_cell.length_a   1.000
_cell.length_b   1.000
_cell.length_c   1.000
_cell.angle_alpha   90.00
_cell.angle_beta   90.00
_cell.angle_gamma   90.00
#
_symmetry.space_group_name_H-M   'P 1'
#
loop_
_entity.id
_entity.type
_entity.pdbx_description
1 polymer ?
#
loop_
_entity_poly.entity_id
_entity_poly.type
_entity_poly.pdbx_seq_one_letter_code
_entity_poly.pdbx_strand_id
1 'polypeptide(L)' 'MTEHGDMGHLHEEIHHLEDELRTLEFNRPYETEKLRELATEIYEKKVQLAESELQF' A
#
# COMPACT_ATOMS: atom_id res chain seq x y z
N MET A 1 -19.39 -9.79 10.87
CA MET A 1 -19.49 -9.65 9.48
C MET A 1 -18.50 -8.68 8.91
N THR A 2 -18.15 -7.77 9.64
CA THR A 2 -17.26 -6.76 9.14
C THR A 2 -15.82 -7.17 9.17
N GLU A 3 -15.53 -8.21 9.88
CA GLU A 3 -14.13 -8.61 10.02
C GLU A 3 -13.53 -8.96 8.68
N HIS A 4 -14.32 -9.55 7.83
CA HIS A 4 -13.80 -9.92 6.53
C HIS A 4 -13.36 -8.71 5.75
N GLY A 5 -14.02 -7.60 6.00
CA GLY A 5 -13.68 -6.40 5.28
C GLY A 5 -12.28 -5.92 5.54
N ASP A 6 -11.71 -6.32 6.66
CA ASP A 6 -10.39 -5.82 7.00
C ASP A 6 -9.35 -6.21 5.96
N MET A 7 -9.37 -7.46 5.56
CA MET A 7 -8.39 -7.90 4.57
C MET A 7 -8.65 -7.26 3.22
N GLY A 8 -9.92 -7.22 2.83
CA GLY A 8 -10.25 -6.56 1.59
C GLY A 8 -9.89 -5.09 1.63
N HIS A 9 -10.08 -4.49 2.79
CA HIS A 9 -9.74 -3.08 2.96
C HIS A 9 -8.25 -2.86 2.74
N LEU A 10 -7.46 -3.76 3.30
CA LEU A 10 -6.01 -3.64 3.17
C LEU A 10 -5.58 -3.78 1.73
N HIS A 11 -6.17 -4.72 1.03
CA HIS A 11 -5.87 -4.88 -0.38
C HIS A 11 -6.19 -3.63 -1.17
N GLU A 12 -7.33 -3.05 -0.89
CA GLU A 12 -7.74 -1.84 -1.60
C GLU A 12 -6.81 -0.68 -1.28
N GLU A 13 -6.40 -0.57 -0.03
CA GLU A 13 -5.48 0.49 0.33
C GLU A 13 -4.16 0.35 -0.38
N ILE A 14 -3.66 -0.87 -0.47
CA ILE A 14 -2.40 -1.11 -1.14
C ILE A 14 -2.53 -0.74 -2.62
N HIS A 15 -3.61 -1.15 -3.25
CA HIS A 15 -3.82 -0.81 -4.64
C HIS A 15 -3.89 0.69 -4.84
N HIS A 16 -4.58 1.37 -3.94
CA HIS A 16 -4.71 2.81 -4.02
C HIS A 16 -3.36 3.49 -3.91
N LEU A 17 -2.57 3.04 -2.97
CA LEU A 17 -1.25 3.61 -2.77
C LEU A 17 -0.34 3.33 -3.96
N GLU A 18 -0.43 2.12 -4.50
CA GLU A 18 0.37 1.79 -5.67
C GLU A 18 -0.01 2.66 -6.86
N ASP A 19 -1.29 2.93 -7.00
CA ASP A 19 -1.74 3.82 -8.06
C ASP A 19 -1.18 5.21 -7.86
N GLU A 20 -1.24 5.69 -6.64
CA GLU A 20 -0.71 7.01 -6.33
C GLU A 20 0.78 7.07 -6.62
N LEU A 21 1.50 6.04 -6.23
CA LEU A 21 2.93 6.01 -6.47
C LEU A 21 3.23 6.05 -7.96
N ARG A 22 2.51 5.24 -8.71
CA ARG A 22 2.72 5.21 -10.15
C ARG A 22 2.41 6.55 -10.79
N THR A 23 1.31 7.17 -10.39
CA THR A 23 0.95 8.48 -10.92
C THR A 23 2.01 9.51 -10.56
N LEU A 24 2.49 9.47 -9.34
CA LEU A 24 3.50 10.42 -8.91
C LEU A 24 4.80 10.20 -9.68
N GLU A 25 5.17 8.96 -9.85
CA GLU A 25 6.38 8.65 -10.61
C GLU A 25 6.30 9.19 -12.02
N PHE A 26 5.14 9.10 -12.60
CA PHE A 26 4.95 9.54 -13.97
C PHE A 26 4.95 11.07 -14.07
N ASN A 27 4.24 11.72 -13.15
CA ASN A 27 4.05 13.15 -13.23
C ASN A 27 5.14 13.94 -12.54
N ARG A 28 5.66 13.42 -11.45
CA ARG A 28 6.64 14.16 -10.66
C ARG A 28 7.76 13.26 -10.20
N PRO A 29 8.52 12.73 -11.14
CA PRO A 29 9.61 11.82 -10.76
C PRO A 29 10.69 12.48 -9.93
N TYR A 30 10.73 13.79 -9.90
CA TYR A 30 11.75 14.49 -9.13
C TYR A 30 11.40 14.60 -7.66
N GLU A 31 10.17 14.30 -7.28
CA GLU A 31 9.78 14.33 -5.87
C GLU A 31 10.15 13.02 -5.22
N THR A 32 11.43 12.83 -5.01
CA THR A 32 11.92 11.56 -4.54
C THR A 32 11.50 11.26 -3.11
N GLU A 33 11.37 12.29 -2.29
CA GLU A 33 10.95 12.07 -0.91
C GLU A 33 9.54 11.52 -0.85
N LYS A 34 8.65 12.09 -1.64
CA LYS A 34 7.28 11.60 -1.67
C LYS A 34 7.21 10.19 -2.22
N LEU A 35 8.01 9.95 -3.25
CA LEU A 35 8.05 8.61 -3.83
C LEU A 35 8.49 7.59 -2.79
N ARG A 36 9.50 7.95 -2.02
CA ARG A 36 10.00 7.05 -1.00
C ARG A 36 8.96 6.84 0.10
N GLU A 37 8.28 7.90 0.50
CA GLU A 37 7.26 7.77 1.53
C GLU A 37 6.15 6.84 1.09
N LEU A 38 5.70 6.99 -0.13
CA LEU A 38 4.65 6.13 -0.64
C LEU A 38 5.13 4.68 -0.73
N ALA A 39 6.35 4.49 -1.21
CA ALA A 39 6.90 3.14 -1.31
C ALA A 39 7.00 2.50 0.06
N THR A 40 7.42 3.26 1.05
CA THR A 40 7.53 2.74 2.40
C THR A 40 6.17 2.35 2.96
N GLU A 41 5.18 3.21 2.73
CA GLU A 41 3.84 2.91 3.18
C GLU A 41 3.30 1.64 2.55
N ILE A 42 3.53 1.51 1.25
CA ILE A 42 3.09 0.32 0.55
C ILE A 42 3.75 -0.92 1.13
N TYR A 43 5.04 -0.83 1.36
CA TYR A 43 5.78 -1.94 1.91
C TYR A 43 5.24 -2.34 3.28
N GLU A 44 5.01 -1.36 4.13
CA GLU A 44 4.52 -1.64 5.47
C GLU A 44 3.16 -2.30 5.44
N LYS A 45 2.30 -1.83 4.56
CA LYS A 45 0.98 -2.43 4.47
C LYS A 45 1.05 -3.83 3.90
N LYS A 46 1.95 -4.06 2.98
CA LYS A 46 2.13 -5.41 2.43
C LYS A 46 2.65 -6.37 3.49
N VAL A 47 3.53 -5.89 4.33
CA VAL A 47 4.02 -6.70 5.42
C VAL A 47 2.90 -7.04 6.39
N GLN A 48 2.07 -6.05 6.70
CA GLN A 48 0.91 -6.29 7.53
C GLN A 48 0.01 -7.36 6.95
N LEU A 49 -0.23 -7.26 5.66
CA LEU A 49 -1.09 -8.22 5.01
C LEU A 49 -0.49 -9.61 5.05
N ALA A 50 0.79 -9.70 4.78
CA ALA A 50 1.45 -11.00 4.80
C ALA A 50 1.42 -11.61 6.19
N GLU A 51 1.63 -10.78 7.20
CA GLU A 51 1.59 -11.29 8.57
C GLU A 51 0.21 -11.79 8.92
N SER A 52 -0.81 -11.07 8.49
CA SER A 52 -2.17 -11.51 8.74
C SER A 52 -2.45 -12.85 8.09
N GLU A 53 -1.95 -13.03 6.88
CA GLU A 53 -2.19 -14.28 6.16
C GLU A 53 -1.40 -15.43 6.76
N LEU A 54 -0.28 -15.13 7.38
CA LEU A 54 0.54 -16.18 7.97
C LEU A 54 0.05 -16.65 9.32
N GLN A 55 -0.87 -15.93 9.90
CA GLN A 55 -1.41 -16.30 11.20
C GLN A 55 -2.47 -17.37 11.05
N PHE A 56 -2.33 -18.43 11.80
CA PHE A 56 -3.31 -19.53 11.77
C PHE A 56 -4.03 -19.64 13.06
#